data_f8c3b11349314a82c3761292ec984522
#
_entry.id   f8c3b11349314a82c3761292ec984522
#
_cell.length_a   1.000
_cell.length_b   1.000
_cell.length_c   1.000
_cell.angle_alpha   90.00
_cell.angle_beta   90.00
_cell.angle_gamma   90.00
#
_symmetry.space_group_name_H-M   'P 1'
#
loop_
_entity.id
_entity.type
_entity.pdbx_description
1 polymer ?
#
loop_
_entity_poly.entity_id
_entity_poly.type
_entity_poly.pdbx_seq_one_letter_code
_entity_poly.pdbx_strand_id
1 'polypeptide(L)'
;MAIPLSVGIVLMSEYPIRLGLATVAFACFIGWIGAFIRPGNFIGVPGIAAGLSPVLALGVARFGIENMAFIIFLTAAIQALIWKFNWQRYILLAVPSYLVEGLLAGVGLKIALKFLDFTYEIPIEQESSDAFWNIARLQMALISLAGFAVFVYLFSKFKDTKPALAYFILIGASIILAQFLPMPMLHVDDVPLHLAPPLPHFNNALTWISALGFAAMLAAVNVIEQVMSNAAIEKIDPLGRKCNTNNSLLAIWIANMGSSFFGGMTSLDGLAKSTTNRLAGAMTKFSIFIIGLVVTFFVMNSEYLEYLPKFSLAVIMIFSGWKMISRLWHVSHHGQYAMLLAIFCGLLVYQVGIFEGLLIAMAMHGLVNYLVFHRAGRIPGKIILKKYLQKFSSDQD
;
A
#
# COMPACT_ATOMS: atom_id res chain seq x y z
N MET A 1 2.06 -4.86 14.94
CA MET A 1 1.60 -4.96 13.54
C MET A 1 2.12 -3.82 12.65
N ALA A 2 2.09 -2.56 13.08
CA ALA A 2 2.53 -1.44 12.23
C ALA A 2 3.99 -1.61 11.75
N ILE A 3 4.90 -2.00 12.63
CA ILE A 3 6.33 -2.15 12.32
C ILE A 3 6.58 -3.30 11.35
N PRO A 4 6.22 -4.58 11.64
CA PRO A 4 6.52 -5.67 10.71
C PRO A 4 5.90 -5.48 9.32
N LEU A 5 4.65 -5.01 9.27
CA LEU A 5 3.99 -4.74 8.00
C LEU A 5 4.68 -3.59 7.24
N SER A 6 5.10 -2.53 7.93
CA SER A 6 5.81 -1.42 7.28
C SER A 6 7.18 -1.85 6.80
N VAL A 7 7.94 -2.61 7.60
CA VAL A 7 9.23 -3.17 7.20
C VAL A 7 9.10 -4.05 5.95
N GLY A 8 8.12 -4.98 5.93
CA GLY A 8 7.87 -5.80 4.77
C GLY A 8 7.55 -4.98 3.50
N ILE A 9 6.73 -3.93 3.63
CA ILE A 9 6.40 -3.05 2.51
C ILE A 9 7.62 -2.23 2.04
N VAL A 10 8.44 -1.74 2.97
CA VAL A 10 9.68 -1.00 2.65
C VAL A 10 10.65 -1.87 1.87
N LEU A 11 10.88 -3.10 2.33
CA LEU A 11 11.73 -4.06 1.63
C LEU A 11 11.21 -4.38 0.22
N MET A 12 9.87 -4.56 0.08
CA MET A 12 9.26 -4.74 -1.25
C MET A 12 9.42 -3.54 -2.18
N SER A 13 9.62 -2.36 -1.61
CA SER A 13 9.84 -1.11 -2.35
C SER A 13 11.32 -0.89 -2.69
N GLU A 14 12.20 -1.82 -2.30
CA GLU A 14 13.66 -1.68 -2.45
C GLU A 14 14.20 -0.39 -1.82
N TYR A 15 13.64 -0.06 -0.67
CA TYR A 15 13.91 1.21 0.03
C TYR A 15 14.61 0.95 1.36
N PRO A 16 15.46 1.88 1.85
CA PRO A 16 16.07 1.75 3.16
C PRO A 16 15.02 1.70 4.28
N ILE A 17 15.12 0.70 5.15
CA ILE A 17 14.12 0.42 6.20
C ILE A 17 13.95 1.63 7.12
N ARG A 18 15.05 2.26 7.51
CA ARG A 18 15.06 3.42 8.40
C ARG A 18 14.28 4.60 7.83
N LEU A 19 14.47 4.92 6.54
CA LEU A 19 13.74 5.99 5.85
C LEU A 19 12.25 5.68 5.72
N GLY A 20 11.91 4.43 5.40
CA GLY A 20 10.53 4.00 5.34
C GLY A 20 9.82 4.10 6.69
N LEU A 21 10.43 3.64 7.77
CA LEU A 21 9.86 3.76 9.12
C LEU A 21 9.78 5.22 9.57
N ALA A 22 10.77 6.06 9.26
CA ALA A 22 10.70 7.50 9.52
C ALA A 22 9.50 8.15 8.82
N THR A 23 9.19 7.74 7.58
CA THR A 23 7.98 8.17 6.86
C THR A 23 6.71 7.80 7.64
N VAL A 24 6.62 6.58 8.16
CA VAL A 24 5.45 6.14 8.95
C VAL A 24 5.31 6.97 10.23
N ALA A 25 6.41 7.16 10.97
CA ALA A 25 6.41 7.96 12.19
C ALA A 25 5.96 9.40 11.91
N PHE A 26 6.55 10.05 10.91
CA PHE A 26 6.21 11.41 10.51
C PHE A 26 4.76 11.54 10.07
N ALA A 27 4.27 10.62 9.22
CA ALA A 27 2.89 10.61 8.77
C ALA A 27 1.90 10.42 9.94
N CYS A 28 2.25 9.62 10.95
CA CYS A 28 1.45 9.46 12.16
C CYS A 28 1.32 10.77 12.94
N PHE A 29 2.43 11.53 13.11
CA PHE A 29 2.39 12.83 13.78
C PHE A 29 1.57 13.86 13.00
N ILE A 30 1.78 13.96 11.67
CA ILE A 30 0.99 14.86 10.82
C ILE A 30 -0.50 14.48 10.85
N GLY A 31 -0.83 13.18 10.75
CA GLY A 31 -2.21 12.71 10.84
C GLY A 31 -2.87 12.98 12.19
N TRP A 32 -2.11 12.92 13.29
CA TRP A 32 -2.57 13.28 14.62
C TRP A 32 -2.81 14.78 14.75
N ILE A 33 -1.85 15.63 14.35
CA ILE A 33 -2.00 17.10 14.35
C ILE A 33 -3.17 17.52 13.45
N GLY A 34 -3.27 16.94 12.24
CA GLY A 34 -4.34 17.21 11.29
C GLY A 34 -5.73 16.93 11.84
N ALA A 35 -5.85 15.97 12.77
CA ALA A 35 -7.13 15.65 13.41
C ALA A 35 -7.69 16.79 14.29
N PHE A 36 -6.84 17.65 14.84
CA PHE A 36 -7.27 18.83 15.61
C PHE A 36 -7.66 20.01 14.73
N ILE A 37 -7.03 20.14 13.55
CA ILE A 37 -7.22 21.28 12.66
C ILE A 37 -8.36 21.03 11.69
N ARG A 38 -8.29 19.91 10.96
CA ARG A 38 -9.25 19.47 9.95
C ARG A 38 -9.33 17.94 9.92
N PRO A 39 -10.18 17.33 10.74
CA PRO A 39 -10.29 15.88 10.79
C PRO A 39 -10.73 15.31 9.44
N GLY A 40 -9.94 14.40 8.90
CA GLY A 40 -10.26 13.65 7.68
C GLY A 40 -10.95 12.34 7.99
N ASN A 41 -10.34 11.55 8.89
CA ASN A 41 -10.88 10.34 9.48
C ASN A 41 -10.41 10.23 10.94
N PHE A 42 -10.94 9.28 11.70
CA PHE A 42 -10.76 9.26 13.17
C PHE A 42 -9.93 8.10 13.70
N ILE A 43 -9.79 7.03 12.94
CA ILE A 43 -9.08 5.80 13.33
C ILE A 43 -8.06 5.32 12.29
N GLY A 44 -7.98 6.03 11.16
CA GLY A 44 -7.04 5.72 10.09
C GLY A 44 -5.59 5.81 10.56
N VAL A 45 -4.79 4.82 10.25
CA VAL A 45 -3.36 4.76 10.58
C VAL A 45 -2.55 5.06 9.33
N PRO A 46 -1.89 6.23 9.27
CA PRO A 46 -1.02 6.59 8.16
C PRO A 46 0.19 5.66 8.09
N GLY A 47 0.73 5.55 6.91
CA GLY A 47 1.97 4.83 6.65
C GLY A 47 2.07 4.37 5.21
N ILE A 48 3.12 3.64 4.89
CA ILE A 48 3.38 3.17 3.54
C ILE A 48 2.29 2.17 3.13
N ALA A 49 1.76 2.34 1.91
CA ALA A 49 0.76 1.44 1.36
C ALA A 49 1.41 0.26 0.65
N ALA A 50 0.87 -0.94 0.90
CA ALA A 50 1.33 -2.14 0.22
C ALA A 50 1.10 -2.07 -1.30
N GLY A 51 0.03 -1.42 -1.74
CA GLY A 51 -0.27 -1.21 -3.15
C GLY A 51 0.72 -0.33 -3.90
N LEU A 52 1.41 0.56 -3.20
CA LEU A 52 2.42 1.45 -3.80
C LEU A 52 3.82 0.84 -3.85
N SER A 53 4.09 -0.24 -3.12
CA SER A 53 5.45 -0.79 -3.04
C SER A 53 6.04 -1.21 -4.40
N PRO A 54 5.32 -1.86 -5.32
CA PRO A 54 5.88 -2.18 -6.63
C PRO A 54 6.12 -0.94 -7.50
N VAL A 55 5.31 0.12 -7.33
CA VAL A 55 5.53 1.40 -8.03
C VAL A 55 6.79 2.07 -7.50
N LEU A 56 6.97 2.09 -6.18
CA LEU A 56 8.14 2.67 -5.55
C LEU A 56 9.42 1.91 -5.92
N ALA A 57 9.39 0.56 -5.93
CA ALA A 57 10.51 -0.25 -6.41
C ALA A 57 10.88 0.06 -7.87
N LEU A 58 9.88 0.20 -8.76
CA LEU A 58 10.11 0.64 -10.14
C LEU A 58 10.74 2.04 -10.19
N GLY A 59 10.31 2.95 -9.31
CA GLY A 59 10.89 4.28 -9.19
C GLY A 59 12.37 4.24 -8.79
N VAL A 60 12.70 3.44 -7.76
CA VAL A 60 14.07 3.23 -7.30
C VAL A 60 14.94 2.62 -8.40
N ALA A 61 14.46 1.57 -9.09
CA ALA A 61 15.17 0.94 -10.18
C ALA A 61 15.42 1.88 -11.38
N ARG A 62 14.49 2.80 -11.67
CA ARG A 62 14.55 3.69 -12.83
C ARG A 62 15.32 4.97 -12.56
N PHE A 63 15.18 5.57 -11.40
CA PHE A 63 15.70 6.89 -11.09
C PHE A 63 16.81 6.90 -10.04
N GLY A 64 17.04 5.78 -9.36
CA GLY A 64 17.92 5.68 -8.20
C GLY A 64 17.26 6.23 -6.93
N ILE A 65 17.72 5.71 -5.80
CA ILE A 65 17.18 6.07 -4.47
C ILE A 65 17.36 7.56 -4.16
N GLU A 66 18.46 8.16 -4.58
CA GLU A 66 18.82 9.58 -4.40
C GLU A 66 17.82 10.55 -5.04
N ASN A 67 17.24 10.17 -6.19
CA ASN A 67 16.25 10.99 -6.89
C ASN A 67 14.81 10.75 -6.39
N MET A 68 14.59 9.70 -5.60
CA MET A 68 13.24 9.39 -5.09
C MET A 68 12.71 10.49 -4.18
N ALA A 69 13.57 11.16 -3.39
CA ALA A 69 13.19 12.31 -2.57
C ALA A 69 12.49 13.40 -3.42
N PHE A 70 13.08 13.75 -4.56
CA PHE A 70 12.51 14.74 -5.48
C PHE A 70 11.20 14.24 -6.13
N ILE A 71 11.15 12.99 -6.53
CA ILE A 71 9.92 12.38 -7.10
C ILE A 71 8.78 12.41 -6.09
N ILE A 72 9.05 12.11 -4.82
CA ILE A 72 8.05 12.16 -3.76
C ILE A 72 7.62 13.60 -3.47
N PHE A 73 8.53 14.57 -3.54
CA PHE A 73 8.21 15.99 -3.46
C PHE A 73 7.24 16.40 -4.59
N LEU A 74 7.54 16.04 -5.84
CA LEU A 74 6.66 16.30 -6.98
C LEU A 74 5.29 15.62 -6.81
N THR A 75 5.30 14.37 -6.34
CA THR A 75 4.08 13.62 -6.02
C THR A 75 3.22 14.38 -5.02
N ALA A 76 3.81 14.85 -3.93
CA ALA A 76 3.12 15.62 -2.91
C ALA A 76 2.61 16.98 -3.44
N ALA A 77 3.38 17.65 -4.28
CA ALA A 77 2.96 18.89 -4.93
C ALA A 77 1.73 18.67 -5.84
N ILE A 78 1.71 17.58 -6.62
CA ILE A 78 0.56 17.20 -7.45
C ILE A 78 -0.64 16.86 -6.55
N GLN A 79 -0.44 16.14 -5.45
CA GLN A 79 -1.50 15.85 -4.48
C GLN A 79 -2.06 17.12 -3.83
N ALA A 80 -1.22 18.10 -3.55
CA ALA A 80 -1.65 19.42 -3.05
C ALA A 80 -2.53 20.16 -4.06
N LEU A 81 -2.22 20.07 -5.37
CA LEU A 81 -3.07 20.60 -6.42
C LEU A 81 -4.42 19.86 -6.49
N ILE A 82 -4.39 18.53 -6.46
CA ILE A 82 -5.61 17.70 -6.43
C ILE A 82 -6.48 18.06 -5.24
N TRP A 83 -5.86 18.23 -4.06
CA TRP A 83 -6.56 18.66 -2.84
C TRP A 83 -7.17 20.07 -2.98
N LYS A 84 -6.39 21.05 -3.45
CA LYS A 84 -6.81 22.45 -3.58
C LYS A 84 -8.01 22.60 -4.51
N PHE A 85 -8.02 21.87 -5.63
CA PHE A 85 -9.08 21.91 -6.64
C PHE A 85 -10.19 20.87 -6.41
N ASN A 86 -10.08 20.06 -5.35
CA ASN A 86 -11.03 18.99 -5.02
C ASN A 86 -11.21 17.96 -6.18
N TRP A 87 -10.11 17.67 -6.90
CA TRP A 87 -10.13 16.80 -8.09
C TRP A 87 -10.27 15.32 -7.75
N GLN A 88 -10.00 14.90 -6.50
CA GLN A 88 -10.14 13.50 -6.07
C GLN A 88 -11.54 12.94 -6.34
N ARG A 89 -12.58 13.77 -6.30
CA ARG A 89 -13.95 13.37 -6.65
C ARG A 89 -14.08 12.93 -8.12
N TYR A 90 -13.34 13.56 -9.04
CA TYR A 90 -13.36 13.21 -10.47
C TYR A 90 -12.53 11.96 -10.76
N ILE A 91 -11.43 11.76 -10.05
CA ILE A 91 -10.60 10.55 -10.15
C ILE A 91 -11.43 9.32 -9.77
N LEU A 92 -12.19 9.41 -8.68
CA LEU A 92 -13.11 8.36 -8.24
C LEU A 92 -14.21 8.05 -9.26
N LEU A 93 -14.69 9.06 -9.96
CA LEU A 93 -15.73 8.91 -10.99
C LEU A 93 -15.16 8.25 -12.25
N ALA A 94 -13.89 8.48 -12.56
CA ALA A 94 -13.23 7.94 -13.75
C ALA A 94 -12.90 6.45 -13.62
N VAL A 95 -12.60 5.98 -12.41
CA VAL A 95 -12.16 4.59 -12.17
C VAL A 95 -13.27 3.77 -11.52
N PRO A 96 -13.89 2.81 -12.23
CA PRO A 96 -14.89 1.91 -11.64
C PRO A 96 -14.33 1.14 -10.45
N SER A 97 -15.11 1.00 -9.38
CA SER A 97 -14.68 0.36 -8.12
C SER A 97 -14.17 -1.08 -8.31
N TYR A 98 -14.78 -1.84 -9.21
CA TYR A 98 -14.33 -3.21 -9.50
C TYR A 98 -12.97 -3.28 -10.23
N LEU A 99 -12.60 -2.26 -11.02
CA LEU A 99 -11.24 -2.19 -11.59
C LEU A 99 -10.19 -1.93 -10.50
N VAL A 100 -10.55 -1.14 -9.50
CA VAL A 100 -9.65 -0.89 -8.36
C VAL A 100 -9.47 -2.15 -7.51
N GLU A 101 -10.54 -2.93 -7.29
CA GLU A 101 -10.40 -4.22 -6.61
C GLU A 101 -9.57 -5.21 -7.44
N GLY A 102 -9.70 -5.17 -8.77
CA GLY A 102 -8.82 -5.92 -9.69
C GLY A 102 -7.36 -5.49 -9.58
N LEU A 103 -7.09 -4.18 -9.62
CA LEU A 103 -5.76 -3.62 -9.42
C LEU A 103 -5.15 -4.08 -8.09
N LEU A 104 -5.91 -3.95 -6.98
CA LEU A 104 -5.46 -4.40 -5.67
C LEU A 104 -5.18 -5.91 -5.63
N ALA A 105 -5.96 -6.72 -6.33
CA ALA A 105 -5.72 -8.16 -6.41
C ALA A 105 -4.43 -8.49 -7.18
N GLY A 106 -4.15 -7.79 -8.29
CA GLY A 106 -2.91 -7.94 -9.04
C GLY A 106 -1.68 -7.55 -8.22
N VAL A 107 -1.76 -6.43 -7.49
CA VAL A 107 -0.74 -6.01 -6.53
C VAL A 107 -0.61 -7.04 -5.41
N GLY A 108 -1.74 -7.52 -4.86
CA GLY A 108 -1.76 -8.53 -3.81
C GLY A 108 -1.07 -9.82 -4.24
N LEU A 109 -1.25 -10.23 -5.49
CA LEU A 109 -0.55 -11.39 -6.07
C LEU A 109 0.96 -11.16 -6.14
N LYS A 110 1.41 -9.99 -6.62
CA LYS A 110 2.83 -9.63 -6.61
C LYS A 110 3.44 -9.69 -5.21
N ILE A 111 2.74 -9.12 -4.23
CA ILE A 111 3.17 -9.11 -2.84
C ILE A 111 3.24 -10.54 -2.27
N ALA A 112 2.19 -11.34 -2.50
CA ALA A 112 2.15 -12.70 -1.99
C ALA A 112 3.30 -13.54 -2.55
N LEU A 113 3.59 -13.42 -3.85
CA LEU A 113 4.67 -14.21 -4.49
C LEU A 113 6.08 -13.75 -4.08
N LYS A 114 6.25 -12.49 -3.70
CA LYS A 114 7.55 -11.97 -3.22
C LYS A 114 8.03 -12.64 -1.92
N PHE A 115 7.18 -13.40 -1.22
CA PHE A 115 7.61 -14.16 -0.04
C PHE A 115 8.75 -15.12 -0.36
N LEU A 116 8.85 -15.60 -1.61
CA LEU A 116 9.94 -16.48 -2.04
C LEU A 116 11.32 -15.81 -1.92
N ASP A 117 11.39 -14.50 -2.13
CA ASP A 117 12.62 -13.72 -2.02
C ASP A 117 13.07 -13.53 -0.57
N PHE A 118 12.10 -13.60 0.38
CA PHE A 118 12.34 -13.43 1.82
C PHE A 118 12.59 -14.74 2.57
N THR A 119 12.33 -15.85 1.93
CA THR A 119 12.49 -17.17 2.58
C THR A 119 13.88 -17.73 2.45
N TYR A 120 14.64 -17.33 1.42
CA TYR A 120 15.96 -17.86 1.16
C TYR A 120 16.82 -16.82 0.43
N GLU A 121 17.99 -16.49 0.98
CA GLU A 121 18.99 -15.67 0.30
C GLU A 121 19.84 -16.58 -0.61
N ILE A 122 19.82 -16.30 -1.91
CA ILE A 122 20.67 -16.96 -2.88
C ILE A 122 22.03 -16.26 -2.82
N PRO A 123 23.15 -16.99 -2.54
CA PRO A 123 24.49 -16.42 -2.66
C PRO A 123 24.70 -15.88 -4.08
N ILE A 124 25.29 -14.68 -4.19
CA ILE A 124 25.53 -13.98 -5.47
C ILE A 124 26.29 -14.84 -6.48
N GLU A 125 27.10 -15.78 -6.00
CA GLU A 125 27.88 -16.73 -6.84
C GLU A 125 27.04 -17.83 -7.52
N GLN A 126 25.76 -17.99 -7.16
CA GLN A 126 24.85 -19.04 -7.66
C GLN A 126 23.63 -18.52 -8.44
N GLU A 127 23.75 -17.44 -9.15
CA GLU A 127 22.70 -16.89 -10.04
C GLU A 127 22.44 -17.75 -11.30
N SER A 128 22.54 -19.06 -11.23
CA SER A 128 22.11 -19.96 -12.31
C SER A 128 20.61 -20.27 -12.21
N SER A 129 19.96 -20.58 -13.33
CA SER A 129 18.54 -20.98 -13.38
C SER A 129 18.20 -22.15 -12.43
N ASP A 130 19.20 -22.99 -12.12
CA ASP A 130 19.07 -24.12 -11.21
C ASP A 130 19.00 -23.72 -9.74
N ALA A 131 19.48 -22.52 -9.38
CA ALA A 131 19.39 -22.00 -8.01
C ALA A 131 17.96 -21.67 -7.59
N PHE A 132 17.07 -21.39 -8.54
CA PHE A 132 15.66 -21.08 -8.23
C PHE A 132 14.93 -22.30 -7.60
N TRP A 133 15.27 -23.51 -8.00
CA TRP A 133 14.65 -24.77 -7.54
C TRP A 133 15.48 -25.52 -6.51
N ASN A 134 16.36 -24.85 -5.79
CA ASN A 134 17.14 -25.46 -4.74
C ASN A 134 16.21 -26.06 -3.66
N ILE A 135 16.53 -27.28 -3.20
CA ILE A 135 15.75 -28.01 -2.17
C ILE A 135 15.61 -27.17 -0.90
N ALA A 136 16.65 -26.45 -0.48
CA ALA A 136 16.61 -25.59 0.69
C ALA A 136 15.58 -24.44 0.53
N ARG A 137 15.52 -23.82 -0.65
CA ARG A 137 14.52 -22.78 -0.96
C ARG A 137 13.10 -23.35 -0.93
N LEU A 138 12.89 -24.52 -1.49
CA LEU A 138 11.60 -25.21 -1.46
C LEU A 138 11.17 -25.53 -0.04
N GLN A 139 12.09 -26.06 0.79
CA GLN A 139 11.82 -26.34 2.20
C GLN A 139 11.41 -25.07 2.97
N MET A 140 12.14 -23.96 2.80
CA MET A 140 11.82 -22.70 3.45
C MET A 140 10.50 -22.11 2.94
N ALA A 141 10.19 -22.25 1.65
CA ALA A 141 8.90 -21.87 1.09
C ALA A 141 7.75 -22.68 1.69
N LEU A 142 7.92 -24.00 1.84
CA LEU A 142 6.93 -24.87 2.50
C LEU A 142 6.75 -24.53 3.98
N ILE A 143 7.82 -24.25 4.70
CA ILE A 143 7.77 -23.79 6.10
C ILE A 143 7.01 -22.45 6.18
N SER A 144 7.24 -21.53 5.25
CA SER A 144 6.55 -20.25 5.21
C SER A 144 5.05 -20.39 4.92
N LEU A 145 4.68 -21.30 4.01
CA LEU A 145 3.28 -21.62 3.74
C LEU A 145 2.60 -22.30 4.92
N ALA A 146 3.30 -23.22 5.60
CA ALA A 146 2.80 -23.81 6.84
C ALA A 146 2.63 -22.75 7.94
N GLY A 147 3.63 -21.88 8.11
CA GLY A 147 3.55 -20.73 9.01
C GLY A 147 2.38 -19.79 8.68
N PHE A 148 2.13 -19.55 7.40
CA PHE A 148 0.96 -18.80 6.96
C PHE A 148 -0.36 -19.49 7.35
N ALA A 149 -0.50 -20.79 7.15
CA ALA A 149 -1.70 -21.53 7.54
C ALA A 149 -1.95 -21.44 9.04
N VAL A 150 -0.90 -21.64 9.86
CA VAL A 150 -0.95 -21.48 11.33
C VAL A 150 -1.32 -20.03 11.70
N PHE A 151 -0.73 -19.03 11.04
CA PHE A 151 -1.04 -17.63 11.29
C PHE A 151 -2.49 -17.28 10.95
N VAL A 152 -3.02 -17.77 9.81
CA VAL A 152 -4.43 -17.58 9.45
C VAL A 152 -5.35 -18.19 10.50
N TYR A 153 -5.04 -19.38 10.98
CA TYR A 153 -5.80 -20.02 12.06
C TYR A 153 -5.77 -19.18 13.34
N LEU A 154 -4.61 -18.75 13.80
CA LEU A 154 -4.46 -17.90 14.98
C LEU A 154 -5.17 -16.56 14.80
N PHE A 155 -5.00 -15.92 13.64
CA PHE A 155 -5.67 -14.66 13.33
C PHE A 155 -7.20 -14.84 13.34
N SER A 156 -7.72 -15.91 12.72
CA SER A 156 -9.15 -16.20 12.74
C SER A 156 -9.70 -16.40 14.16
N LYS A 157 -8.93 -17.07 15.02
CA LYS A 157 -9.31 -17.31 16.43
C LYS A 157 -9.31 -16.02 17.26
N PHE A 158 -8.37 -15.10 17.01
CA PHE A 158 -8.19 -13.90 17.82
C PHE A 158 -8.73 -12.62 17.16
N LYS A 159 -9.27 -12.68 15.91
CA LYS A 159 -9.66 -11.50 15.13
C LYS A 159 -10.68 -10.60 15.84
N ASP A 160 -11.60 -11.18 16.60
CA ASP A 160 -12.70 -10.45 17.24
C ASP A 160 -12.36 -9.98 18.67
N THR A 161 -11.29 -10.50 19.27
CA THR A 161 -10.89 -10.19 20.65
C THR A 161 -9.58 -9.43 20.72
N LYS A 162 -8.48 -10.03 20.25
CA LYS A 162 -7.12 -9.50 20.34
C LYS A 162 -6.32 -9.79 19.06
N PRO A 163 -6.64 -9.20 17.92
CA PRO A 163 -5.98 -9.50 16.64
C PRO A 163 -4.48 -9.25 16.65
N ALA A 164 -4.00 -8.31 17.47
CA ALA A 164 -2.57 -8.06 17.67
C ALA A 164 -1.82 -9.27 18.24
N LEU A 165 -2.49 -10.12 19.02
CA LEU A 165 -1.87 -11.30 19.66
C LEU A 165 -1.36 -12.29 18.59
N ALA A 166 -2.07 -12.48 17.49
CA ALA A 166 -1.62 -13.35 16.39
C ALA A 166 -0.28 -12.90 15.82
N TYR A 167 -0.08 -11.59 15.67
CA TYR A 167 1.19 -11.02 15.16
C TYR A 167 2.31 -11.17 16.21
N PHE A 168 2.03 -10.96 17.49
CA PHE A 168 3.03 -11.18 18.55
C PHE A 168 3.45 -12.64 18.64
N ILE A 169 2.50 -13.57 18.54
CA ILE A 169 2.81 -15.01 18.51
C ILE A 169 3.66 -15.35 17.29
N LEU A 170 3.30 -14.84 16.10
CA LEU A 170 4.09 -15.07 14.88
C LEU A 170 5.53 -14.59 15.04
N ILE A 171 5.72 -13.35 15.49
CA ILE A 171 7.05 -12.77 15.65
C ILE A 171 7.84 -13.53 16.73
N GLY A 172 7.26 -13.76 17.89
CA GLY A 172 7.91 -14.50 18.97
C GLY A 172 8.27 -15.94 18.57
N ALA A 173 7.35 -16.65 17.92
CA ALA A 173 7.60 -17.99 17.40
C ALA A 173 8.68 -17.98 16.31
N SER A 174 8.72 -16.98 15.42
CA SER A 174 9.76 -16.86 14.39
C SER A 174 11.14 -16.61 14.98
N ILE A 175 11.26 -15.78 16.02
CA ILE A 175 12.53 -15.53 16.71
C ILE A 175 13.02 -16.81 17.40
N ILE A 176 12.13 -17.57 18.05
CA ILE A 176 12.48 -18.85 18.66
C ILE A 176 12.89 -19.85 17.57
N LEU A 177 12.15 -19.94 16.47
CA LEU A 177 12.42 -20.86 15.38
C LEU A 177 13.77 -20.58 14.71
N ALA A 178 14.17 -19.32 14.64
CA ALA A 178 15.46 -18.88 14.10
C ALA A 178 16.67 -19.35 14.95
N GLN A 179 16.45 -19.76 16.21
CA GLN A 179 17.51 -20.36 17.02
C GLN A 179 17.81 -21.82 16.63
N PHE A 180 16.84 -22.50 16.00
CA PHE A 180 16.93 -23.91 15.65
C PHE A 180 17.13 -24.13 14.14
N LEU A 181 16.69 -23.19 13.31
CA LEU A 181 16.79 -23.26 11.86
C LEU A 181 17.59 -22.07 11.33
N PRO A 182 18.52 -22.30 10.38
CA PRO A 182 19.26 -21.23 9.73
C PRO A 182 18.29 -20.40 8.86
N MET A 183 17.72 -19.36 9.43
CA MET A 183 16.80 -18.44 8.75
C MET A 183 17.48 -17.13 8.44
N PRO A 184 17.24 -16.53 7.25
CA PRO A 184 17.75 -15.20 6.97
C PRO A 184 17.16 -14.18 7.95
N MET A 185 18.04 -13.41 8.58
CA MET A 185 17.69 -12.32 9.48
C MET A 185 17.51 -11.03 8.70
N LEU A 186 16.77 -10.09 9.26
CA LEU A 186 16.66 -8.76 8.70
C LEU A 186 17.98 -8.04 8.82
N HIS A 187 18.47 -7.48 7.73
CA HIS A 187 19.60 -6.55 7.74
C HIS A 187 19.08 -5.12 7.56
N VAL A 188 19.54 -4.20 8.37
CA VAL A 188 19.10 -2.81 8.33
C VAL A 188 20.28 -1.95 7.92
N ASP A 189 20.19 -1.38 6.72
CA ASP A 189 21.17 -0.41 6.26
C ASP A 189 21.17 0.82 7.16
N ASP A 190 22.32 1.20 7.68
CA ASP A 190 22.46 2.39 8.52
C ASP A 190 22.53 3.66 7.64
N VAL A 191 21.40 3.97 7.00
CA VAL A 191 21.26 5.20 6.22
C VAL A 191 20.92 6.34 7.18
N PRO A 192 21.78 7.36 7.27
CA PRO A 192 21.54 8.49 8.17
C PRO A 192 20.33 9.31 7.72
N LEU A 193 19.52 9.75 8.70
CA LEU A 193 18.42 10.67 8.44
C LEU A 193 18.99 12.10 8.34
N HIS A 194 19.06 12.61 7.13
CA HIS A 194 19.46 13.99 6.88
C HIS A 194 18.27 14.79 6.35
N LEU A 195 18.00 15.93 7.00
CA LEU A 195 17.06 16.91 6.47
C LEU A 195 17.79 17.73 5.40
N ALA A 196 17.43 17.50 4.15
CA ALA A 196 17.97 18.21 3.01
C ALA A 196 16.85 18.56 2.01
N PRO A 197 16.99 19.66 1.26
CA PRO A 197 16.09 19.94 0.16
C PRO A 197 16.12 18.77 -0.85
N PRO A 198 14.97 18.31 -1.34
CA PRO A 198 14.91 17.22 -2.32
C PRO A 198 15.31 17.74 -3.71
N LEU A 199 16.60 17.86 -3.95
CA LEU A 199 17.16 18.34 -5.22
C LEU A 199 17.34 17.16 -6.18
N PRO A 200 16.95 17.30 -7.46
CA PRO A 200 17.13 16.26 -8.44
C PRO A 200 18.53 16.25 -9.04
N HIS A 201 19.03 15.06 -9.33
CA HIS A 201 20.30 14.86 -10.03
C HIS A 201 20.04 14.32 -11.44
N PHE A 202 19.30 15.10 -12.27
CA PHE A 202 18.96 14.73 -13.64
C PHE A 202 19.72 15.57 -14.65
N ASN A 203 20.45 14.90 -15.54
CA ASN A 203 21.28 15.53 -16.58
C ASN A 203 20.58 15.67 -17.93
N ASN A 204 19.38 15.07 -18.10
CA ASN A 204 18.70 15.01 -19.41
C ASN A 204 17.23 15.46 -19.28
N ALA A 205 16.76 16.27 -20.25
CA ALA A 205 15.37 16.73 -20.31
C ALA A 205 14.34 15.57 -20.38
N LEU A 206 14.68 14.46 -21.06
CA LEU A 206 13.82 13.28 -21.13
C LEU A 206 13.60 12.64 -19.76
N THR A 207 14.64 12.63 -18.92
CA THR A 207 14.54 12.12 -17.53
C THR A 207 13.63 13.00 -16.68
N TRP A 208 13.66 14.34 -16.87
CA TRP A 208 12.75 15.26 -16.20
C TRP A 208 11.28 15.00 -16.56
N ILE A 209 10.98 14.83 -17.87
CA ILE A 209 9.62 14.51 -18.34
C ILE A 209 9.18 13.15 -17.77
N SER A 210 10.07 12.17 -17.77
CA SER A 210 9.82 10.85 -17.21
C SER A 210 9.55 10.88 -15.70
N ALA A 211 10.34 11.65 -14.94
CA ALA A 211 10.16 11.82 -13.50
C ALA A 211 8.84 12.53 -13.17
N LEU A 212 8.46 13.56 -13.92
CA LEU A 212 7.18 14.25 -13.77
C LEU A 212 6.00 13.30 -14.09
N GLY A 213 6.08 12.54 -15.16
CA GLY A 213 5.07 11.52 -15.52
C GLY A 213 4.94 10.44 -14.44
N PHE A 214 6.07 9.98 -13.90
CA PHE A 214 6.10 9.00 -12.82
C PHE A 214 5.51 9.57 -11.52
N ALA A 215 5.86 10.80 -11.15
CA ALA A 215 5.29 11.47 -9.97
C ALA A 215 3.78 11.69 -10.11
N ALA A 216 3.29 12.03 -11.30
CA ALA A 216 1.86 12.16 -11.58
C ALA A 216 1.13 10.82 -11.44
N MET A 217 1.71 9.74 -11.95
CA MET A 217 1.20 8.39 -11.78
C MET A 217 1.16 7.99 -10.30
N LEU A 218 2.25 8.19 -9.58
CA LEU A 218 2.35 7.86 -8.15
C LEU A 218 1.33 8.66 -7.33
N ALA A 219 1.13 9.96 -7.65
CA ALA A 219 0.11 10.80 -7.03
C ALA A 219 -1.30 10.27 -7.30
N ALA A 220 -1.62 9.90 -8.53
CA ALA A 220 -2.93 9.37 -8.90
C ALA A 220 -3.24 8.06 -8.16
N VAL A 221 -2.32 7.10 -8.15
CA VAL A 221 -2.50 5.82 -7.45
C VAL A 221 -2.64 6.03 -5.94
N ASN A 222 -1.79 6.89 -5.35
CA ASN A 222 -1.86 7.19 -3.92
C ASN A 222 -3.20 7.85 -3.54
N VAL A 223 -3.70 8.79 -4.34
CA VAL A 223 -5.01 9.44 -4.10
C VAL A 223 -6.16 8.43 -4.23
N ILE A 224 -6.13 7.55 -5.23
CA ILE A 224 -7.15 6.50 -5.41
C ILE A 224 -7.17 5.58 -4.19
N GLU A 225 -6.01 5.07 -3.77
CA GLU A 225 -5.91 4.21 -2.59
C GLU A 225 -6.33 4.93 -1.30
N GLN A 226 -5.96 6.22 -1.12
CA GLN A 226 -6.37 7.01 0.05
C GLN A 226 -7.89 7.14 0.14
N VAL A 227 -8.54 7.45 -0.97
CA VAL A 227 -9.99 7.64 -0.98
C VAL A 227 -10.71 6.32 -0.71
N MET A 228 -10.25 5.22 -1.30
CA MET A 228 -10.81 3.89 -1.03
C MET A 228 -10.58 3.45 0.41
N SER A 229 -9.40 3.71 0.95
CA SER A 229 -9.10 3.46 2.36
C SER A 229 -10.02 4.27 3.27
N ASN A 230 -10.28 5.54 2.98
CA ASN A 230 -11.21 6.36 3.75
C ASN A 230 -12.63 5.79 3.75
N ALA A 231 -13.15 5.39 2.58
CA ALA A 231 -14.47 4.78 2.49
C ALA A 231 -14.58 3.47 3.29
N ALA A 232 -13.49 2.69 3.34
CA ALA A 232 -13.43 1.48 4.13
C ALA A 232 -13.24 1.76 5.63
N ILE A 233 -12.45 2.78 6.00
CA ILE A 233 -12.24 3.22 7.38
C ILE A 233 -13.53 3.76 7.97
N GLU A 234 -14.33 4.50 7.21
CA GLU A 234 -15.65 4.99 7.62
C GLU A 234 -16.57 3.84 8.04
N LYS A 235 -16.61 2.76 7.27
CA LYS A 235 -17.44 1.58 7.58
C LYS A 235 -17.05 0.86 8.87
N ILE A 236 -15.78 0.96 9.28
CA ILE A 236 -15.28 0.32 10.50
C ILE A 236 -15.16 1.28 11.69
N ASP A 237 -15.50 2.55 11.52
CA ASP A 237 -15.46 3.53 12.61
C ASP A 237 -16.44 3.13 13.72
N PRO A 238 -15.98 3.00 14.98
CA PRO A 238 -16.82 2.52 16.07
C PRO A 238 -17.96 3.47 16.44
N LEU A 239 -17.86 4.74 16.08
CA LEU A 239 -18.85 5.76 16.35
C LEU A 239 -19.65 6.17 15.09
N GLY A 240 -19.44 5.47 13.95
CA GLY A 240 -20.16 5.74 12.70
C GLY A 240 -19.91 7.13 12.10
N ARG A 241 -18.73 7.74 12.40
CA ARG A 241 -18.40 9.09 11.94
C ARG A 241 -18.02 9.08 10.46
N LYS A 242 -18.54 10.02 9.71
CA LYS A 242 -18.22 10.18 8.30
C LYS A 242 -16.80 10.69 8.09
N CYS A 243 -16.10 10.13 7.10
CA CYS A 243 -14.78 10.57 6.70
C CYS A 243 -14.86 11.75 5.73
N ASN A 244 -14.02 12.75 5.95
CA ASN A 244 -13.81 13.82 4.98
C ASN A 244 -12.57 13.53 4.15
N THR A 245 -12.78 13.05 2.93
CA THR A 245 -11.69 12.64 2.03
C THR A 245 -10.74 13.78 1.69
N ASN A 246 -11.26 15.02 1.53
CA ASN A 246 -10.43 16.17 1.23
C ASN A 246 -9.50 16.53 2.40
N ASN A 247 -10.01 16.47 3.63
CA ASN A 247 -9.20 16.70 4.83
C ASN A 247 -8.16 15.57 5.06
N SER A 248 -8.53 14.32 4.76
CA SER A 248 -7.56 13.22 4.77
C SER A 248 -6.44 13.46 3.76
N LEU A 249 -6.77 13.88 2.55
CA LEU A 249 -5.78 14.17 1.53
C LEU A 249 -4.88 15.35 1.93
N LEU A 250 -5.42 16.35 2.66
CA LEU A 250 -4.61 17.44 3.25
C LEU A 250 -3.49 16.89 4.15
N ALA A 251 -3.82 16.02 5.09
CA ALA A 251 -2.83 15.45 5.99
C ALA A 251 -1.79 14.61 5.24
N ILE A 252 -2.24 13.86 4.22
CA ILE A 252 -1.36 12.97 3.45
C ILE A 252 -0.38 13.74 2.58
N TRP A 253 -0.82 14.77 1.80
CA TRP A 253 0.15 15.51 0.98
C TRP A 253 1.16 16.29 1.83
N ILE A 254 0.74 16.82 3.01
CA ILE A 254 1.68 17.45 3.94
C ILE A 254 2.70 16.43 4.47
N ALA A 255 2.23 15.23 4.84
CA ALA A 255 3.12 14.16 5.29
C ALA A 255 4.12 13.74 4.20
N ASN A 256 3.65 13.57 2.95
CA ASN A 256 4.48 13.21 1.82
C ASN A 256 5.47 14.31 1.44
N MET A 257 5.05 15.58 1.51
CA MET A 257 5.92 16.74 1.32
C MET A 257 7.04 16.74 2.38
N GLY A 258 6.67 16.59 3.66
CA GLY A 258 7.66 16.56 4.73
C GLY A 258 8.59 15.35 4.67
N SER A 259 8.08 14.17 4.29
CA SER A 259 8.90 12.96 4.15
C SER A 259 9.95 13.09 3.05
N SER A 260 9.69 13.83 2.00
CA SER A 260 10.65 14.06 0.92
C SER A 260 11.93 14.78 1.38
N PHE A 261 11.86 15.61 2.41
CA PHE A 261 13.02 16.35 2.93
C PHE A 261 14.03 15.48 3.68
N PHE A 262 13.64 14.30 4.14
CA PHE A 262 14.58 13.34 4.74
C PHE A 262 14.75 12.07 3.89
N GLY A 263 14.38 12.13 2.61
CA GLY A 263 14.51 11.00 1.70
C GLY A 263 13.49 9.88 1.96
N GLY A 264 12.38 10.18 2.62
CA GLY A 264 11.34 9.20 2.95
C GLY A 264 10.51 8.77 1.74
N MET A 265 9.44 8.03 2.02
CA MET A 265 8.52 7.46 1.03
C MET A 265 7.18 8.19 1.02
N THR A 266 6.29 7.81 0.10
CA THR A 266 4.87 8.23 0.15
C THR A 266 4.11 7.44 1.20
N SER A 267 3.16 8.11 1.84
CA SER A 267 2.26 7.53 2.84
C SER A 267 0.80 7.72 2.46
N LEU A 268 -0.07 6.91 3.07
CA LEU A 268 -1.52 7.06 3.07
C LEU A 268 -2.13 6.30 4.26
N ASP A 269 -3.42 6.50 4.53
CA ASP A 269 -4.10 5.75 5.59
C ASP A 269 -4.33 4.29 5.16
N GLY A 270 -3.58 3.37 5.76
CA GLY A 270 -3.62 1.95 5.40
C GLY A 270 -4.80 1.22 6.05
N LEU A 271 -5.69 0.61 5.24
CA LEU A 271 -6.87 -0.10 5.75
C LEU A 271 -6.51 -1.24 6.73
N ALA A 272 -5.51 -2.06 6.42
CA ALA A 272 -5.11 -3.18 7.28
C ALA A 272 -4.63 -2.70 8.66
N LYS A 273 -3.82 -1.64 8.69
CA LYS A 273 -3.35 -1.01 9.93
C LYS A 273 -4.51 -0.40 10.72
N SER A 274 -5.42 0.31 10.03
CA SER A 274 -6.59 0.96 10.63
C SER A 274 -7.57 -0.07 11.21
N THR A 275 -7.82 -1.18 10.52
CA THR A 275 -8.65 -2.28 11.01
C THR A 275 -8.06 -2.88 12.29
N THR A 276 -6.76 -3.13 12.32
CA THR A 276 -6.10 -3.65 13.52
C THR A 276 -6.13 -2.64 14.66
N ASN A 277 -5.92 -1.35 14.38
CA ASN A 277 -6.03 -0.28 15.36
C ASN A 277 -7.44 -0.22 15.97
N ARG A 278 -8.48 -0.33 15.12
CA ARG A 278 -9.88 -0.41 15.54
C ARG A 278 -10.16 -1.62 16.43
N LEU A 279 -9.70 -2.80 16.05
CA LEU A 279 -9.88 -4.04 16.81
C LEU A 279 -9.09 -4.02 18.14
N ALA A 280 -8.03 -3.23 18.22
CA ALA A 280 -7.32 -2.96 19.47
C ALA A 280 -8.04 -1.95 20.40
N GLY A 281 -9.22 -1.46 20.00
CA GLY A 281 -10.05 -0.54 20.80
C GLY A 281 -9.85 0.93 20.50
N ALA A 282 -9.14 1.29 19.43
CA ALA A 282 -8.94 2.70 19.07
C ALA A 282 -10.26 3.37 18.66
N MET A 283 -10.51 4.53 19.24
CA MET A 283 -11.67 5.39 18.95
C MET A 283 -11.29 6.77 18.43
N THR A 284 -10.02 7.15 18.56
CA THR A 284 -9.52 8.48 18.20
C THR A 284 -8.13 8.40 17.56
N LYS A 285 -7.72 9.50 16.94
CA LYS A 285 -6.36 9.67 16.38
C LYS A 285 -5.24 9.66 17.44
N PHE A 286 -5.56 9.66 18.75
CA PHE A 286 -4.53 9.52 19.78
C PHE A 286 -3.75 8.20 19.67
N SER A 287 -4.42 7.14 19.23
CA SER A 287 -3.75 5.85 18.99
C SER A 287 -2.62 5.96 17.96
N ILE A 288 -2.76 6.80 16.92
CA ILE A 288 -1.70 6.96 15.93
C ILE A 288 -0.52 7.78 16.43
N PHE A 289 -0.74 8.70 17.38
CA PHE A 289 0.35 9.37 18.08
C PHE A 289 1.24 8.36 18.81
N ILE A 290 0.63 7.42 19.55
CA ILE A 290 1.37 6.34 20.22
C ILE A 290 2.10 5.45 19.20
N ILE A 291 1.45 5.10 18.08
CA ILE A 291 2.12 4.36 17.00
C ILE A 291 3.33 5.14 16.48
N GLY A 292 3.18 6.45 16.26
CA GLY A 292 4.27 7.33 15.85
C GLY A 292 5.44 7.29 16.81
N LEU A 293 5.19 7.39 18.12
CA LEU A 293 6.24 7.31 19.14
C LEU A 293 6.97 5.97 19.13
N VAL A 294 6.23 4.85 19.06
CA VAL A 294 6.82 3.51 19.02
C VAL A 294 7.65 3.32 17.76
N VAL A 295 7.15 3.76 16.59
CA VAL A 295 7.90 3.67 15.34
C VAL A 295 9.15 4.54 15.39
N THR A 296 9.08 5.75 15.98
CA THR A 296 10.24 6.63 16.17
C THR A 296 11.30 5.95 17.03
N PHE A 297 10.91 5.23 18.07
CA PHE A 297 11.86 4.46 18.88
C PHE A 297 12.66 3.46 18.01
N PHE A 298 11.99 2.72 17.12
CA PHE A 298 12.68 1.79 16.21
C PHE A 298 13.44 2.47 15.07
N VAL A 299 13.08 3.68 14.68
CA VAL A 299 13.89 4.49 13.75
C VAL A 299 15.20 4.92 14.38
N MET A 300 15.16 5.28 15.67
CA MET A 300 16.35 5.69 16.42
C MET A 300 17.23 4.51 16.85
N ASN A 301 16.63 3.33 17.02
CA ASN A 301 17.30 2.12 17.47
C ASN A 301 17.03 1.00 16.46
N SER A 302 17.43 1.21 15.21
CA SER A 302 17.16 0.29 14.09
C SER A 302 17.82 -1.08 14.27
N GLU A 303 18.87 -1.20 15.05
CA GLU A 303 19.55 -2.44 15.44
C GLU A 303 18.60 -3.50 16.03
N TYR A 304 17.55 -3.08 16.77
CA TYR A 304 16.57 -4.03 17.30
C TYR A 304 15.73 -4.72 16.21
N LEU A 305 15.69 -4.18 15.01
CA LEU A 305 14.98 -4.80 13.88
C LEU A 305 15.77 -5.98 13.31
N GLU A 306 17.08 -6.03 13.49
CA GLU A 306 17.93 -7.12 12.99
C GLU A 306 17.64 -8.46 13.70
N TYR A 307 17.01 -8.43 14.87
CA TYR A 307 16.52 -9.64 15.52
C TYR A 307 15.25 -10.23 14.87
N LEU A 308 14.68 -9.57 13.87
CA LEU A 308 13.49 -10.05 13.17
C LEU A 308 13.88 -11.01 12.04
N PRO A 309 13.45 -12.29 12.08
CA PRO A 309 13.64 -13.19 10.96
C PRO A 309 12.80 -12.78 9.75
N LYS A 310 13.36 -12.83 8.55
CA LYS A 310 12.64 -12.57 7.29
C LYS A 310 11.43 -13.48 7.11
N PHE A 311 11.44 -14.67 7.71
CA PHE A 311 10.30 -15.59 7.77
C PHE A 311 9.01 -14.93 8.27
N SER A 312 9.08 -14.16 9.36
CA SER A 312 7.88 -13.47 9.89
C SER A 312 7.30 -12.46 8.90
N LEU A 313 8.18 -11.78 8.14
CA LEU A 313 7.79 -10.85 7.10
C LEU A 313 7.16 -11.58 5.91
N ALA A 314 7.73 -12.71 5.48
CA ALA A 314 7.19 -13.55 4.44
C ALA A 314 5.75 -13.99 4.73
N VAL A 315 5.49 -14.49 5.94
CA VAL A 315 4.13 -14.88 6.37
C VAL A 315 3.16 -13.70 6.33
N ILE A 316 3.58 -12.52 6.82
CA ILE A 316 2.77 -11.30 6.80
C ILE A 316 2.49 -10.85 5.36
N MET A 317 3.46 -11.00 4.45
CA MET A 317 3.31 -10.66 3.03
C MET A 317 2.30 -11.57 2.33
N ILE A 318 2.39 -12.89 2.53
CA ILE A 318 1.40 -13.85 2.02
C ILE A 318 0.01 -13.47 2.53
N PHE A 319 -0.11 -13.19 3.83
CA PHE A 319 -1.39 -12.81 4.43
C PHE A 319 -1.95 -11.49 3.86
N SER A 320 -1.10 -10.48 3.69
CA SER A 320 -1.49 -9.19 3.12
C SER A 320 -1.93 -9.33 1.67
N GLY A 321 -1.16 -10.06 0.86
CA GLY A 321 -1.51 -10.37 -0.53
C GLY A 321 -2.81 -11.17 -0.64
N TRP A 322 -2.98 -12.19 0.19
CA TRP A 322 -4.22 -12.96 0.29
C TRP A 322 -5.43 -12.07 0.59
N LYS A 323 -5.31 -11.16 1.56
CA LYS A 323 -6.37 -10.21 1.92
C LYS A 323 -6.73 -9.27 0.76
N MET A 324 -5.76 -8.88 -0.05
CA MET A 324 -6.01 -8.05 -1.23
C MET A 324 -6.68 -8.86 -2.35
N ILE A 325 -6.23 -10.08 -2.62
CA ILE A 325 -6.84 -10.98 -3.62
C ILE A 325 -8.26 -11.36 -3.21
N SER A 326 -8.50 -11.63 -1.93
CA SER A 326 -9.82 -12.04 -1.45
C SER A 326 -10.92 -10.97 -1.64
N ARG A 327 -10.55 -9.72 -1.90
CA ARG A 327 -11.50 -8.65 -2.24
C ARG A 327 -12.20 -8.88 -3.57
N LEU A 328 -11.60 -9.63 -4.50
CA LEU A 328 -12.27 -10.01 -5.75
C LEU A 328 -13.61 -10.72 -5.52
N TRP A 329 -13.75 -11.47 -4.43
CA TRP A 329 -15.03 -12.12 -4.10
C TRP A 329 -16.18 -11.12 -3.92
N HIS A 330 -15.90 -9.91 -3.43
CA HIS A 330 -16.92 -8.87 -3.29
C HIS A 330 -17.35 -8.29 -4.63
N VAL A 331 -16.50 -8.39 -5.67
CA VAL A 331 -16.84 -7.95 -7.03
C VAL A 331 -17.89 -8.86 -7.68
N SER A 332 -17.98 -10.12 -7.26
CA SER A 332 -18.97 -11.06 -7.79
C SER A 332 -20.43 -10.56 -7.65
N HIS A 333 -20.71 -9.75 -6.62
CA HIS A 333 -22.01 -9.12 -6.43
C HIS A 333 -22.36 -8.04 -7.47
N HIS A 334 -21.36 -7.51 -8.20
CA HIS A 334 -21.55 -6.52 -9.25
C HIS A 334 -21.82 -7.14 -10.64
N GLY A 335 -21.85 -8.46 -10.72
CA GLY A 335 -22.15 -9.23 -11.93
C GLY A 335 -20.88 -9.81 -12.60
N GLN A 336 -21.12 -10.77 -13.50
CA GLN A 336 -20.06 -11.53 -14.16
C GLN A 336 -19.10 -10.64 -14.99
N TYR A 337 -19.64 -9.63 -15.67
CA TYR A 337 -18.84 -8.67 -16.45
C TYR A 337 -17.83 -7.92 -15.57
N ALA A 338 -18.30 -7.39 -14.43
CA ALA A 338 -17.44 -6.67 -13.49
C ALA A 338 -16.34 -7.59 -12.94
N MET A 339 -16.69 -8.83 -12.63
CA MET A 339 -15.73 -9.84 -12.13
C MET A 339 -14.67 -10.18 -13.17
N LEU A 340 -15.07 -10.46 -14.42
CA LEU A 340 -14.14 -10.75 -15.51
C LEU A 340 -13.19 -9.59 -15.77
N LEU A 341 -13.70 -8.36 -15.77
CA LEU A 341 -12.89 -7.18 -16.02
C LEU A 341 -11.96 -6.86 -14.84
N ALA A 342 -12.38 -7.14 -13.60
CA ALA A 342 -11.54 -7.04 -12.42
C ALA A 342 -10.38 -8.07 -12.46
N ILE A 343 -10.67 -9.32 -12.79
CA ILE A 343 -9.64 -10.37 -12.96
C ILE A 343 -8.67 -9.97 -14.08
N PHE A 344 -9.19 -9.52 -15.22
CA PHE A 344 -8.37 -9.06 -16.34
C PHE A 344 -7.46 -7.90 -15.94
N CYS A 345 -8.01 -6.90 -15.21
CA CYS A 345 -7.21 -5.81 -14.66
C CYS A 345 -6.11 -6.33 -13.73
N GLY A 346 -6.44 -7.26 -12.83
CA GLY A 346 -5.47 -7.85 -11.90
C GLY A 346 -4.34 -8.59 -12.61
N LEU A 347 -4.65 -9.37 -13.65
CA LEU A 347 -3.65 -10.05 -14.47
C LEU A 347 -2.77 -9.08 -15.23
N LEU A 348 -3.34 -8.02 -15.82
CA LEU A 348 -2.56 -6.97 -16.49
C LEU A 348 -1.63 -6.24 -15.52
N VAL A 349 -2.13 -5.89 -14.33
CA VAL A 349 -1.33 -5.26 -13.27
C VAL A 349 -0.18 -6.16 -12.83
N TYR A 350 -0.41 -7.46 -12.75
CA TYR A 350 0.63 -8.43 -12.43
C TYR A 350 1.70 -8.52 -13.54
N GLN A 351 1.28 -8.60 -14.81
CA GLN A 351 2.17 -8.84 -15.96
C GLN A 351 2.89 -7.58 -16.47
N VAL A 352 2.15 -6.50 -16.69
CA VAL A 352 2.64 -5.31 -17.40
C VAL A 352 3.07 -4.22 -16.42
N GLY A 353 2.28 -3.98 -15.37
CA GLY A 353 2.51 -2.92 -14.41
C GLY A 353 1.20 -2.35 -13.88
N ILE A 354 1.29 -1.57 -12.79
CA ILE A 354 0.10 -1.07 -12.09
C ILE A 354 -0.64 -0.05 -12.94
N PHE A 355 0.09 0.92 -13.47
CA PHE A 355 -0.49 2.03 -14.22
C PHE A 355 -0.93 1.59 -15.61
N GLU A 356 -0.06 0.93 -16.33
CA GLU A 356 -0.33 0.41 -17.67
C GLU A 356 -1.48 -0.59 -17.64
N GLY A 357 -1.47 -1.51 -16.67
CA GLY A 357 -2.52 -2.49 -16.48
C GLY A 357 -3.88 -1.86 -16.19
N LEU A 358 -3.91 -0.83 -15.33
CA LEU A 358 -5.13 -0.07 -15.05
C LEU A 358 -5.63 0.68 -16.27
N LEU A 359 -4.74 1.38 -17.00
CA LEU A 359 -5.12 2.14 -18.21
C LEU A 359 -5.69 1.23 -19.29
N ILE A 360 -5.05 0.07 -19.54
CA ILE A 360 -5.54 -0.90 -20.53
C ILE A 360 -6.92 -1.43 -20.11
N ALA A 361 -7.09 -1.75 -18.82
CA ALA A 361 -8.37 -2.22 -18.30
C ALA A 361 -9.47 -1.15 -18.39
N MET A 362 -9.14 0.12 -18.13
CA MET A 362 -10.06 1.26 -18.30
C MET A 362 -10.42 1.48 -19.79
N ALA A 363 -9.44 1.38 -20.68
CA ALA A 363 -9.69 1.49 -22.14
C ALA A 363 -10.60 0.35 -22.61
N MET A 364 -10.35 -0.88 -22.16
CA MET A 364 -11.20 -2.04 -22.46
C MET A 364 -12.63 -1.85 -21.91
N HIS A 365 -12.75 -1.37 -20.67
CA HIS A 365 -14.06 -1.04 -20.08
C HIS A 365 -14.80 0.01 -20.93
N GLY A 366 -14.12 1.09 -21.30
CA GLY A 366 -14.69 2.14 -22.17
C GLY A 366 -15.13 1.60 -23.52
N LEU A 367 -14.29 0.78 -24.17
CA LEU A 367 -14.57 0.17 -25.47
C LEU A 367 -15.78 -0.76 -25.41
N VAL A 368 -15.83 -1.67 -24.43
CA VAL A 368 -16.95 -2.60 -24.27
C VAL A 368 -18.24 -1.85 -23.99
N ASN A 369 -18.23 -0.86 -23.10
CA ASN A 369 -19.41 -0.04 -22.84
C ASN A 369 -19.85 0.72 -24.09
N TYR A 370 -18.92 1.31 -24.85
CA TYR A 370 -19.24 1.97 -26.10
C TYR A 370 -19.88 1.03 -27.11
N LEU A 371 -19.30 -0.15 -27.33
CA LEU A 371 -19.82 -1.13 -28.27
C LEU A 371 -21.20 -1.68 -27.85
N VAL A 372 -21.38 -2.00 -26.58
CA VAL A 372 -22.64 -2.53 -26.06
C VAL A 372 -23.74 -1.49 -26.08
N PHE A 373 -23.46 -0.25 -25.63
CA PHE A 373 -24.49 0.79 -25.56
C PHE A 373 -24.76 1.45 -26.92
N HIS A 374 -23.76 1.58 -27.78
CA HIS A 374 -23.95 2.12 -29.12
C HIS A 374 -24.76 1.17 -30.00
N ARG A 375 -24.46 -0.15 -29.94
CA ARG A 375 -25.26 -1.17 -30.67
C ARG A 375 -26.66 -1.37 -30.09
N ALA A 376 -26.82 -1.22 -28.77
CA ALA A 376 -28.13 -1.41 -28.14
C ALA A 376 -29.08 -0.21 -28.30
N GLY A 377 -28.59 0.94 -28.78
CA GLY A 377 -29.40 2.14 -29.12
C GLY A 377 -30.19 2.76 -27.95
N ARG A 378 -29.92 2.36 -26.70
CA ARG A 378 -30.86 2.55 -25.61
C ARG A 378 -30.59 3.73 -24.68
N ILE A 379 -29.36 4.25 -24.52
CA ILE A 379 -29.09 5.35 -23.61
C ILE A 379 -27.87 6.17 -24.04
N PRO A 380 -27.97 7.50 -24.27
CA PRO A 380 -26.83 8.35 -24.53
C PRO A 380 -25.84 8.35 -23.35
N GLY A 381 -24.53 8.23 -23.65
CA GLY A 381 -23.47 8.16 -22.62
C GLY A 381 -23.47 9.32 -21.60
N LYS A 382 -23.94 10.51 -22.02
CA LYS A 382 -24.15 11.67 -21.12
C LYS A 382 -25.16 11.40 -20.00
N ILE A 383 -26.19 10.58 -20.26
CA ILE A 383 -27.23 10.24 -19.27
C ILE A 383 -26.69 9.21 -18.27
N ILE A 384 -25.87 8.27 -18.73
CA ILE A 384 -25.19 7.28 -17.87
C ILE A 384 -24.23 8.00 -16.94
N LEU A 385 -23.42 8.92 -17.48
CA LEU A 385 -22.49 9.73 -16.68
C LEU A 385 -23.24 10.59 -15.67
N LYS A 386 -24.37 11.19 -16.06
CA LYS A 386 -25.20 12.01 -15.16
C LYS A 386 -25.84 11.18 -14.05
N LYS A 387 -26.36 9.97 -14.32
CA LYS A 387 -26.87 9.05 -13.29
C LYS A 387 -25.77 8.54 -12.35
N TYR A 388 -24.58 8.26 -12.88
CA TYR A 388 -23.42 7.89 -12.06
C TYR A 388 -23.00 9.04 -11.14
N LEU A 389 -22.94 10.27 -11.66
CA LEU A 389 -22.63 11.47 -10.89
C LEU A 389 -23.68 11.76 -9.81
N GLN A 390 -24.97 11.57 -10.12
CA GLN A 390 -26.06 11.77 -9.16
C GLN A 390 -26.05 10.72 -8.03
N LYS A 391 -25.68 9.49 -8.31
CA LYS A 391 -25.61 8.44 -7.28
C LYS A 391 -24.52 8.72 -6.25
N PHE A 392 -23.42 9.35 -6.67
CA PHE A 392 -22.33 9.73 -5.76
C PHE A 392 -22.55 11.08 -5.05
N SER A 393 -23.37 11.98 -5.60
CA SER A 393 -23.72 13.22 -4.92
C SER A 393 -24.78 13.02 -3.83
N SER A 394 -25.65 12.02 -3.98
CA SER A 394 -26.66 11.68 -2.95
C SER A 394 -26.08 10.90 -1.76
N ASP A 395 -24.90 10.32 -1.91
CA ASP A 395 -24.20 9.66 -0.80
C ASP A 395 -23.26 10.63 -0.01
N GLN A 396 -23.25 11.93 -0.37
CA GLN A 396 -22.46 12.99 0.29
C GLN A 396 -23.32 14.03 1.07
N ASP A 397 -24.64 13.94 0.97
CA ASP A 397 -25.60 14.68 1.81
C ASP A 397 -26.15 13.75 2.91
#